data_c007d78e062e63951401d14a2b8c9aba
#
_entry.id   c007d78e062e63951401d14a2b8c9aba
#
_cell.length_a   1.000
_cell.length_b   1.000
_cell.length_c   1.000
_cell.angle_alpha   90.00
_cell.angle_beta   90.00
_cell.angle_gamma   90.00
#
_symmetry.space_group_name_H-M   'P 1'
#
loop_
_entity.id
_entity.type
_entity.pdbx_description
1 polymer ?
#
loop_
_entity_poly.entity_id
_entity_poly.type
_entity_poly.pdbx_seq_one_letter_code
_entity_poly.pdbx_strand_id
1 'polypeptide(L)'
;MRIPIRLCYAVAVAAFLRPIPMTAQIDSHQEDRQALLKILSEVQNAINAQDIEGIVAQMSPDCTVTWWNAEISRGHADIRAYYRRMVKDDGRIINKYTTQAKLGAHARFVGSGADVALADGSMEDEFFPVIRGSFKLSSRWSATAAKVGNDWKIVNLHLSSNVFTNPLISELTRALWFAGGGGLVAGLLAGWFLGRRKKA
;
A
#
# COMPACT_ATOMS: atom_id res chain seq x y z
N MET A 1 -35.59 -16.89 -84.36
CA MET A 1 -35.13 -17.69 -83.19
C MET A 1 -35.02 -16.76 -81.99
N ARG A 2 -35.88 -16.92 -81.00
CA ARG A 2 -36.11 -15.94 -79.92
C ARG A 2 -35.21 -16.27 -78.73
N ILE A 3 -34.45 -15.31 -78.23
CA ILE A 3 -33.65 -15.42 -77.00
C ILE A 3 -34.37 -14.68 -75.87
N PRO A 4 -34.71 -15.31 -74.74
CA PRO A 4 -35.36 -14.62 -73.66
C PRO A 4 -34.30 -13.95 -72.76
N ILE A 5 -34.54 -12.67 -72.52
CA ILE A 5 -33.77 -11.84 -71.54
C ILE A 5 -34.23 -12.27 -70.15
N ARG A 6 -33.25 -12.79 -69.35
CA ARG A 6 -33.46 -13.02 -67.91
C ARG A 6 -33.14 -11.74 -67.14
N LEU A 7 -34.18 -11.19 -66.55
CA LEU A 7 -34.11 -10.02 -65.67
C LEU A 7 -33.59 -10.47 -64.30
N CYS A 8 -32.34 -10.07 -63.89
CA CYS A 8 -31.79 -10.27 -62.54
C CYS A 8 -32.31 -9.16 -61.65
N TYR A 9 -33.17 -9.48 -60.70
CA TYR A 9 -33.53 -8.58 -59.61
C TYR A 9 -32.42 -8.60 -58.54
N ALA A 10 -31.67 -7.51 -58.47
CA ALA A 10 -30.79 -7.26 -57.34
C ALA A 10 -31.62 -6.74 -56.16
N VAL A 11 -31.80 -7.56 -55.14
CA VAL A 11 -32.41 -7.16 -53.88
C VAL A 11 -31.30 -6.46 -53.04
N ALA A 12 -31.37 -5.15 -52.98
CA ALA A 12 -30.52 -4.35 -52.09
C ALA A 12 -31.07 -4.47 -50.64
N VAL A 13 -30.42 -5.29 -49.82
CA VAL A 13 -30.66 -5.32 -48.37
C VAL A 13 -29.92 -4.12 -47.75
N ALA A 14 -30.62 -3.02 -47.56
CA ALA A 14 -30.14 -1.90 -46.78
C ALA A 14 -30.22 -2.29 -45.29
N ALA A 15 -29.10 -2.77 -44.75
CA ALA A 15 -28.94 -2.98 -43.31
C ALA A 15 -28.96 -1.62 -42.62
N PHE A 16 -30.06 -1.26 -41.99
CA PHE A 16 -30.14 -0.13 -41.06
C PHE A 16 -29.34 -0.46 -39.82
N LEU A 17 -28.03 -0.14 -39.83
CA LEU A 17 -27.21 -0.04 -38.63
C LEU A 17 -27.75 1.15 -37.84
N ARG A 18 -28.68 0.89 -36.93
CA ARG A 18 -29.03 1.87 -35.90
C ARG A 18 -27.83 1.99 -34.99
N PRO A 19 -27.24 3.20 -34.76
CA PRO A 19 -26.27 3.37 -33.71
C PRO A 19 -26.97 3.05 -32.38
N ILE A 20 -26.52 2.00 -31.69
CA ILE A 20 -26.91 1.72 -30.32
C ILE A 20 -26.36 2.93 -29.54
N PRO A 21 -27.19 3.75 -28.89
CA PRO A 21 -26.67 4.79 -28.03
C PRO A 21 -25.87 4.08 -26.94
N MET A 22 -24.56 4.24 -26.99
CA MET A 22 -23.69 3.85 -25.89
C MET A 22 -23.96 4.85 -24.76
N THR A 23 -25.04 4.60 -24.00
CA THR A 23 -25.29 5.29 -22.74
C THR A 23 -24.07 4.99 -21.88
N ALA A 24 -23.17 5.95 -21.79
CA ALA A 24 -22.12 5.94 -20.77
C ALA A 24 -22.87 5.72 -19.45
N GLN A 25 -22.64 4.57 -18.81
CA GLN A 25 -23.20 4.27 -17.52
C GLN A 25 -22.63 5.33 -16.58
N ILE A 26 -23.46 6.31 -16.22
CA ILE A 26 -23.06 7.37 -15.29
C ILE A 26 -22.72 6.63 -14.00
N ASP A 27 -21.44 6.62 -13.64
CA ASP A 27 -21.00 6.06 -12.36
C ASP A 27 -21.66 6.88 -11.24
N SER A 28 -22.69 6.32 -10.62
CA SER A 28 -23.47 6.97 -9.56
C SER A 28 -22.62 7.37 -8.34
N HIS A 29 -21.36 6.91 -8.28
CA HIS A 29 -20.43 7.15 -7.18
C HIS A 29 -19.19 7.94 -7.61
N GLN A 30 -19.25 8.68 -8.71
CA GLN A 30 -18.08 9.41 -9.20
C GLN A 30 -17.57 10.45 -8.20
N GLU A 31 -18.47 11.21 -7.57
CA GLU A 31 -18.10 12.20 -6.53
C GLU A 31 -17.50 11.53 -5.29
N ASP A 32 -18.10 10.44 -4.84
CA ASP A 32 -17.59 9.65 -3.73
C ASP A 32 -16.19 9.08 -4.00
N ARG A 33 -15.96 8.59 -5.23
CA ARG A 33 -14.63 8.13 -5.65
C ARG A 33 -13.59 9.25 -5.63
N GLN A 34 -13.95 10.44 -6.08
CA GLN A 34 -13.07 11.61 -6.04
C GLN A 34 -12.73 12.00 -4.60
N ALA A 35 -13.72 11.98 -3.71
CA ALA A 35 -13.51 12.24 -2.28
C ALA A 35 -12.55 11.21 -1.65
N LEU A 36 -12.70 9.91 -1.95
CA LEU A 36 -11.83 8.86 -1.45
C LEU A 36 -10.39 8.97 -2.01
N LEU A 37 -10.22 9.33 -3.28
CA LEU A 37 -8.90 9.59 -3.87
C LEU A 37 -8.22 10.80 -3.23
N LYS A 38 -9.01 11.83 -2.90
CA LYS A 38 -8.51 13.00 -2.16
C LYS A 38 -8.00 12.60 -0.78
N ILE A 39 -8.75 11.78 -0.02
CA ILE A 39 -8.31 11.26 1.28
C ILE A 39 -6.98 10.50 1.15
N LEU A 40 -6.83 9.61 0.17
CA LEU A 40 -5.60 8.88 -0.07
C LEU A 40 -4.41 9.82 -0.30
N SER A 41 -4.60 10.85 -1.12
CA SER A 41 -3.58 11.86 -1.41
C SER A 41 -3.23 12.70 -0.17
N GLU A 42 -4.22 13.13 0.60
CA GLU A 42 -4.02 13.94 1.81
C GLU A 42 -3.30 13.15 2.91
N VAL A 43 -3.67 11.89 3.12
CA VAL A 43 -2.97 11.01 4.06
C VAL A 43 -1.51 10.79 3.63
N GLN A 44 -1.26 10.51 2.35
CA GLN A 44 0.10 10.36 1.83
C GLN A 44 0.92 11.64 2.03
N ASN A 45 0.36 12.80 1.71
CA ASN A 45 1.04 14.09 1.86
C ASN A 45 1.35 14.38 3.34
N ALA A 46 0.40 14.12 4.24
CA ALA A 46 0.58 14.30 5.67
C ALA A 46 1.66 13.35 6.23
N ILE A 47 1.69 12.08 5.80
CA ILE A 47 2.76 11.13 6.14
C ILE A 47 4.12 11.69 5.70
N ASN A 48 4.25 12.11 4.46
CA ASN A 48 5.50 12.60 3.88
C ASN A 48 5.97 13.92 4.54
N ALA A 49 5.02 14.73 5.01
CA ALA A 49 5.29 15.94 5.80
C ALA A 49 5.54 15.66 7.28
N GLN A 50 5.41 14.43 7.76
CA GLN A 50 5.46 14.05 9.18
C GLN A 50 4.41 14.79 10.02
N ASP A 51 3.23 15.04 9.44
CA ASP A 51 2.08 15.74 10.02
C ASP A 51 1.04 14.73 10.53
N ILE A 52 1.09 14.43 11.81
CA ILE A 52 0.13 13.51 12.44
C ILE A 52 -1.29 14.09 12.47
N GLU A 53 -1.42 15.40 12.58
CA GLU A 53 -2.75 16.03 12.63
C GLU A 53 -3.44 15.97 11.26
N GLY A 54 -2.68 16.14 10.18
CA GLY A 54 -3.17 15.92 8.82
C GLY A 54 -3.61 14.47 8.58
N ILE A 55 -2.91 13.48 9.17
CA ILE A 55 -3.29 12.07 9.09
C ILE A 55 -4.63 11.83 9.82
N VAL A 56 -4.74 12.20 11.10
CA VAL A 56 -5.94 11.94 11.89
C VAL A 56 -7.15 12.75 11.43
N ALA A 57 -6.94 13.89 10.75
CA ALA A 57 -8.03 14.67 10.15
C ALA A 57 -8.80 13.90 9.07
N GLN A 58 -8.18 12.91 8.44
CA GLN A 58 -8.83 12.05 7.43
C GLN A 58 -9.51 10.82 8.06
N MET A 59 -9.38 10.61 9.35
CA MET A 59 -9.88 9.44 10.07
C MET A 59 -11.09 9.81 10.93
N SER A 60 -11.97 8.82 11.16
CA SER A 60 -13.04 8.98 12.15
C SER A 60 -12.44 9.03 13.57
N PRO A 61 -13.12 9.70 14.53
CA PRO A 61 -12.61 9.78 15.91
C PRO A 61 -12.32 8.43 16.57
N ASP A 62 -13.05 7.39 16.18
CA ASP A 62 -12.97 6.01 16.64
C ASP A 62 -12.24 5.06 15.68
N CYS A 63 -11.53 5.58 14.69
CA CYS A 63 -10.79 4.81 13.70
C CYS A 63 -9.88 3.77 14.35
N THR A 64 -9.84 2.57 13.79
CA THR A 64 -8.87 1.54 14.18
C THR A 64 -7.76 1.43 13.13
N VAL A 65 -6.50 1.50 13.58
CA VAL A 65 -5.33 1.31 12.72
C VAL A 65 -4.54 0.12 13.20
N THR A 66 -4.29 -0.84 12.30
CA THR A 66 -3.32 -1.92 12.51
C THR A 66 -2.04 -1.57 11.77
N TRP A 67 -0.94 -1.43 12.51
CA TRP A 67 0.36 -1.03 12.01
C TRP A 67 1.19 -2.22 11.51
N TRP A 68 2.29 -1.97 10.78
CA TRP A 68 3.18 -3.02 10.25
C TRP A 68 3.80 -3.93 11.32
N ASN A 69 3.94 -3.45 12.54
CA ASN A 69 4.45 -4.20 13.69
C ASN A 69 3.35 -4.95 14.46
N ALA A 70 2.16 -5.09 13.87
CA ALA A 70 0.97 -5.71 14.43
C ALA A 70 0.38 -5.01 15.66
N GLU A 71 0.87 -3.82 16.03
CA GLU A 71 0.21 -3.01 17.05
C GLU A 71 -1.09 -2.43 16.52
N ILE A 72 -2.04 -2.20 17.43
CA ILE A 72 -3.34 -1.64 17.11
C ILE A 72 -3.54 -0.35 17.90
N SER A 73 -3.92 0.71 17.17
CA SER A 73 -4.37 1.98 17.76
C SER A 73 -5.86 2.16 17.54
N ARG A 74 -6.58 2.60 18.58
CA ARG A 74 -8.03 2.86 18.54
C ARG A 74 -8.30 4.32 18.86
N GLY A 75 -8.88 5.02 17.90
CA GLY A 75 -9.16 6.44 17.98
C GLY A 75 -7.93 7.33 17.87
N HIS A 76 -8.17 8.61 17.71
CA HIS A 76 -7.16 9.63 17.45
C HIS A 76 -6.07 9.71 18.55
N ALA A 77 -6.45 9.47 19.81
CA ALA A 77 -5.51 9.55 20.95
C ALA A 77 -4.43 8.49 20.85
N ASP A 78 -4.81 7.22 20.60
CA ASP A 78 -3.86 6.11 20.46
C ASP A 78 -3.00 6.26 19.20
N ILE A 79 -3.58 6.74 18.09
CA ILE A 79 -2.86 6.99 16.84
C ILE A 79 -1.76 8.04 17.06
N ARG A 80 -2.08 9.14 17.76
CA ARG A 80 -1.10 10.16 18.12
C ARG A 80 -0.03 9.62 19.08
N ALA A 81 -0.41 8.81 20.07
CA ALA A 81 0.52 8.22 21.00
C ALA A 81 1.49 7.25 20.32
N TYR A 82 0.98 6.39 19.42
CA TYR A 82 1.82 5.53 18.59
C TYR A 82 2.81 6.34 17.75
N TYR A 83 2.32 7.36 17.04
CA TYR A 83 3.17 8.20 16.20
C TYR A 83 4.28 8.91 17.00
N ARG A 84 3.94 9.51 18.15
CA ARG A 84 4.93 10.17 19.02
C ARG A 84 6.02 9.19 19.44
N ARG A 85 5.63 8.02 19.96
CA ARG A 85 6.56 6.98 20.40
C ARG A 85 7.47 6.50 19.27
N MET A 86 6.93 6.36 18.06
CA MET A 86 7.69 5.84 16.92
C MET A 86 8.61 6.89 16.29
N VAL A 87 8.20 8.17 16.24
CA VAL A 87 8.82 9.19 15.36
C VAL A 87 9.30 10.45 16.12
N LYS A 88 8.72 10.79 17.28
CA LYS A 88 8.96 12.11 17.92
C LYS A 88 9.69 12.04 19.24
N ASP A 89 9.36 11.09 20.11
CA ASP A 89 9.90 11.01 21.48
C ASP A 89 11.41 10.68 21.49
N ASP A 90 12.09 10.92 22.60
CA ASP A 90 13.53 10.68 22.74
C ASP A 90 13.93 9.21 22.50
N GLY A 91 13.04 8.28 22.83
CA GLY A 91 13.18 6.84 22.54
C GLY A 91 12.65 6.41 21.18
N ARG A 92 12.44 7.33 20.23
CA ARG A 92 11.90 7.02 18.91
C ARG A 92 12.73 5.97 18.17
N ILE A 93 12.07 5.18 17.37
CA ILE A 93 12.69 4.12 16.56
C ILE A 93 13.02 4.63 15.15
N ILE A 94 12.24 5.61 14.66
CA ILE A 94 12.29 6.13 13.30
C ILE A 94 12.50 7.66 13.36
N ASN A 95 13.46 8.17 12.59
CA ASN A 95 13.66 9.61 12.42
C ASN A 95 12.69 10.20 11.41
N LYS A 96 12.39 9.43 10.35
CA LYS A 96 11.52 9.83 9.24
C LYS A 96 10.91 8.61 8.60
N TYR A 97 9.70 8.75 8.09
CA TYR A 97 9.00 7.79 7.27
C TYR A 97 8.39 8.50 6.08
N THR A 98 8.54 7.93 4.89
CA THR A 98 7.88 8.41 3.66
C THR A 98 7.21 7.26 2.95
N THR A 99 6.14 7.55 2.22
CA THR A 99 5.39 6.54 1.47
C THR A 99 4.96 7.06 0.10
N GLN A 100 4.80 6.14 -0.84
CA GLN A 100 4.12 6.35 -2.09
C GLN A 100 3.01 5.30 -2.22
N ALA A 101 1.78 5.70 -1.91
CA ALA A 101 0.62 4.83 -1.96
C ALA A 101 0.00 4.81 -3.36
N LYS A 102 -0.46 3.63 -3.77
CA LYS A 102 -1.19 3.42 -5.02
C LYS A 102 -2.45 2.63 -4.74
N LEU A 103 -3.56 3.06 -5.34
CA LEU A 103 -4.81 2.31 -5.32
C LEU A 103 -4.67 1.05 -6.18
N GLY A 104 -5.13 -0.09 -5.68
CA GLY A 104 -5.09 -1.37 -6.40
C GLY A 104 -6.21 -1.47 -7.42
N ALA A 105 -7.43 -1.19 -7.00
CA ALA A 105 -8.62 -1.12 -7.84
C ALA A 105 -9.54 0.00 -7.35
N HIS A 106 -10.59 0.32 -8.10
CA HIS A 106 -11.59 1.28 -7.65
C HIS A 106 -12.24 0.83 -6.34
N ALA A 107 -12.49 1.79 -5.45
CA ALA A 107 -13.18 1.55 -4.20
C ALA A 107 -14.53 0.88 -4.46
N ARG A 108 -14.84 -0.14 -3.66
CA ARG A 108 -16.10 -0.88 -3.70
C ARG A 108 -17.04 -0.33 -2.64
N PHE A 109 -18.16 0.22 -3.07
CA PHE A 109 -19.21 0.71 -2.18
C PHE A 109 -20.08 -0.46 -1.69
N VAL A 110 -20.44 -0.45 -0.42
CA VAL A 110 -21.22 -1.49 0.24
C VAL A 110 -22.31 -0.86 1.13
N GLY A 111 -23.31 -1.66 1.49
CA GLY A 111 -24.49 -1.16 2.21
C GLY A 111 -25.57 -0.62 1.29
N SER A 112 -26.80 -0.50 1.81
CA SER A 112 -27.96 -0.06 1.04
C SER A 112 -27.92 1.41 0.64
N GLY A 113 -27.17 2.23 1.40
CA GLY A 113 -26.96 3.67 1.14
C GLY A 113 -25.65 3.98 0.44
N ALA A 114 -24.81 2.97 0.14
CA ALA A 114 -23.46 3.15 -0.40
C ALA A 114 -22.60 4.15 0.43
N ASP A 115 -22.82 4.14 1.73
CA ASP A 115 -22.20 4.99 2.74
C ASP A 115 -20.93 4.40 3.37
N VAL A 116 -20.54 3.20 2.92
CA VAL A 116 -19.31 2.51 3.27
C VAL A 116 -18.56 2.14 2.01
N ALA A 117 -17.24 2.36 2.00
CA ALA A 117 -16.36 2.01 0.91
C ALA A 117 -15.19 1.15 1.39
N LEU A 118 -14.90 0.10 0.66
CA LEU A 118 -13.73 -0.76 0.85
C LEU A 118 -12.71 -0.47 -0.24
N ALA A 119 -11.47 -0.21 0.15
CA ALA A 119 -10.37 0.03 -0.77
C ALA A 119 -9.10 -0.69 -0.30
N ASP A 120 -8.26 -1.05 -1.24
CA ASP A 120 -6.94 -1.61 -0.97
C ASP A 120 -5.91 -1.12 -2.00
N GLY A 121 -4.65 -1.30 -1.66
CA GLY A 121 -3.58 -0.89 -2.56
C GLY A 121 -2.20 -1.33 -2.12
N SER A 122 -1.21 -0.85 -2.83
CA SER A 122 0.20 -1.04 -2.51
C SER A 122 0.83 0.26 -2.01
N MET A 123 1.93 0.12 -1.27
CA MET A 123 2.78 1.23 -0.86
C MET A 123 4.24 0.88 -1.08
N GLU A 124 5.01 1.87 -1.51
CA GLU A 124 6.45 1.85 -1.47
C GLU A 124 6.88 2.78 -0.33
N ASP A 125 7.34 2.16 0.74
CA ASP A 125 7.68 2.82 1.99
C ASP A 125 9.18 2.99 2.12
N GLU A 126 9.66 4.11 2.65
CA GLU A 126 11.04 4.31 3.02
C GLU A 126 11.12 4.75 4.48
N PHE A 127 11.77 3.93 5.27
CA PHE A 127 12.00 4.15 6.70
C PHE A 127 13.42 4.62 6.94
N PHE A 128 13.57 5.60 7.82
CA PHE A 128 14.86 6.15 8.27
C PHE A 128 15.02 5.89 9.76
N PRO A 129 15.44 4.68 10.17
CA PRO A 129 15.63 4.34 11.59
C PRO A 129 16.72 5.15 12.25
N VAL A 130 16.67 5.25 13.59
CA VAL A 130 17.68 5.98 14.39
C VAL A 130 19.03 5.27 14.36
N ILE A 131 19.05 3.93 14.42
CA ILE A 131 20.25 3.12 14.65
C ILE A 131 20.84 2.45 13.41
N ARG A 132 20.27 2.69 12.24
CA ARG A 132 20.74 2.07 10.98
C ARG A 132 20.42 2.95 9.77
N GLY A 133 20.96 2.61 8.60
CA GLY A 133 20.63 3.26 7.33
C GLY A 133 19.16 3.08 6.94
N SER A 134 18.69 3.92 6.01
CA SER A 134 17.33 3.79 5.48
C SER A 134 17.12 2.44 4.77
N PHE A 135 15.90 1.97 4.75
CA PHE A 135 15.50 0.80 3.98
C PHE A 135 14.13 1.04 3.34
N LYS A 136 13.92 0.40 2.20
CA LYS A 136 12.65 0.41 1.49
C LYS A 136 11.88 -0.87 1.76
N LEU A 137 10.57 -0.75 1.84
CA LEU A 137 9.66 -1.84 2.09
C LEU A 137 8.46 -1.70 1.17
N SER A 138 8.24 -2.69 0.30
CA SER A 138 6.99 -2.80 -0.44
C SER A 138 5.93 -3.41 0.48
N SER A 139 4.85 -2.67 0.69
CA SER A 139 3.77 -3.08 1.59
C SER A 139 2.40 -2.96 0.93
N ARG A 140 1.39 -3.41 1.65
CA ARG A 140 -0.01 -3.34 1.25
C ARG A 140 -0.80 -2.61 2.31
N TRP A 141 -1.85 -1.94 1.87
CA TRP A 141 -2.85 -1.35 2.76
C TRP A 141 -4.26 -1.81 2.36
N SER A 142 -5.13 -1.90 3.33
CA SER A 142 -6.57 -1.97 3.11
C SER A 142 -7.27 -1.02 4.07
N ALA A 143 -8.30 -0.37 3.59
CA ALA A 143 -9.06 0.61 4.36
C ALA A 143 -10.56 0.42 4.16
N THR A 144 -11.28 0.68 5.24
CA THR A 144 -12.71 0.93 5.21
C THR A 144 -12.92 2.40 5.46
N ALA A 145 -13.62 3.09 4.58
CA ALA A 145 -14.10 4.44 4.78
C ALA A 145 -15.62 4.44 4.94
N ALA A 146 -16.14 5.36 5.74
CA ALA A 146 -17.58 5.55 5.90
C ALA A 146 -17.91 7.06 5.86
N LYS A 147 -19.16 7.37 5.51
CA LYS A 147 -19.68 8.74 5.61
C LYS A 147 -19.98 9.07 7.08
N VAL A 148 -19.31 10.10 7.59
CA VAL A 148 -19.55 10.70 8.91
C VAL A 148 -20.15 12.07 8.67
N GLY A 149 -21.46 12.18 8.82
CA GLY A 149 -22.19 13.32 8.29
C GLY A 149 -22.14 13.33 6.76
N ASN A 150 -21.60 14.39 6.18
CA ASN A 150 -21.44 14.53 4.73
C ASN A 150 -20.03 14.17 4.22
N ASP A 151 -19.09 13.89 5.12
CA ASP A 151 -17.70 13.67 4.78
C ASP A 151 -17.31 12.20 4.84
N TRP A 152 -16.54 11.74 3.89
CA TRP A 152 -15.87 10.45 3.97
C TRP A 152 -14.74 10.49 4.99
N LYS A 153 -14.67 9.47 5.87
CA LYS A 153 -13.59 9.28 6.85
C LYS A 153 -13.13 7.82 6.85
N ILE A 154 -11.84 7.62 7.06
CA ILE A 154 -11.30 6.27 7.28
C ILE A 154 -11.75 5.81 8.68
N VAL A 155 -12.46 4.68 8.74
CA VAL A 155 -12.90 4.05 10.00
C VAL A 155 -12.03 2.87 10.38
N ASN A 156 -11.34 2.25 9.40
CA ASN A 156 -10.37 1.21 9.64
C ASN A 156 -9.25 1.28 8.60
N LEU A 157 -8.00 1.13 9.05
CA LEU A 157 -6.82 1.05 8.21
C LEU A 157 -5.96 -0.13 8.67
N HIS A 158 -5.58 -0.99 7.75
CA HIS A 158 -4.66 -2.09 8.00
C HIS A 158 -3.44 -1.97 7.08
N LEU A 159 -2.26 -2.05 7.67
CA LEU A 159 -0.98 -2.02 6.98
C LEU A 159 -0.29 -3.38 7.14
N SER A 160 0.26 -3.91 6.07
CA SER A 160 0.93 -5.21 6.06
C SER A 160 2.13 -5.23 5.12
N SER A 161 3.11 -6.09 5.43
CA SER A 161 4.27 -6.31 4.59
C SER A 161 4.53 -7.80 4.41
N ASN A 162 5.28 -8.15 3.36
CA ASN A 162 5.67 -9.54 3.12
C ASN A 162 6.76 -9.94 4.13
N VAL A 163 6.45 -10.90 4.99
CA VAL A 163 7.40 -11.43 5.99
C VAL A 163 8.45 -12.37 5.38
N PHE A 164 8.20 -12.95 4.20
CA PHE A 164 9.11 -13.94 3.58
C PHE A 164 10.18 -13.31 2.70
N THR A 165 9.89 -12.17 2.06
CA THR A 165 10.82 -11.45 1.16
C THR A 165 11.14 -10.05 1.68
N ASN A 166 11.16 -9.88 2.99
CA ASN A 166 11.42 -8.62 3.65
C ASN A 166 12.93 -8.29 3.61
N PRO A 167 13.32 -7.06 3.22
CA PRO A 167 14.72 -6.64 3.20
C PRO A 167 15.42 -6.80 4.55
N LEU A 168 14.70 -6.63 5.67
CA LEU A 168 15.25 -6.84 7.02
C LEU A 168 15.73 -8.27 7.25
N ILE A 169 14.96 -9.26 6.77
CA ILE A 169 15.33 -10.68 6.87
C ILE A 169 16.52 -10.98 5.97
N SER A 170 16.55 -10.45 4.76
CA SER A 170 17.65 -10.68 3.82
C SER A 170 18.97 -10.07 4.31
N GLU A 171 18.92 -8.89 4.92
CA GLU A 171 20.10 -8.26 5.55
C GLU A 171 20.60 -9.07 6.76
N LEU A 172 19.71 -9.51 7.63
CA LEU A 172 20.06 -10.36 8.76
C LEU A 172 20.71 -11.67 8.30
N THR A 173 20.15 -12.31 7.29
CA THR A 173 20.71 -13.54 6.71
C THR A 173 22.10 -13.31 6.14
N ARG A 174 22.32 -12.21 5.40
CA ARG A 174 23.68 -11.83 4.92
C ARG A 174 24.65 -11.61 6.07
N ALA A 175 24.25 -10.86 7.10
CA ALA A 175 25.10 -10.61 8.26
C ALA A 175 25.52 -11.91 8.95
N LEU A 176 24.60 -12.89 9.11
CA LEU A 176 24.89 -14.21 9.66
C LEU A 176 25.89 -15.00 8.80
N TRP A 177 25.76 -14.96 7.48
CA TRP A 177 26.71 -15.61 6.57
C TRP A 177 28.11 -14.99 6.68
N PHE A 178 28.23 -13.65 6.74
CA PHE A 178 29.52 -12.98 6.91
C PHE A 178 30.13 -13.25 8.27
N ALA A 179 29.35 -13.21 9.35
CA ALA A 179 29.83 -13.52 10.69
C ALA A 179 30.28 -14.99 10.82
N GLY A 180 29.47 -15.92 10.34
CA GLY A 180 29.79 -17.36 10.36
C GLY A 180 30.99 -17.71 9.48
N GLY A 181 31.01 -17.24 8.23
CA GLY A 181 32.11 -17.45 7.30
C GLY A 181 33.42 -16.80 7.78
N GLY A 182 33.35 -15.54 8.22
CA GLY A 182 34.49 -14.83 8.79
C GLY A 182 35.06 -15.48 10.05
N GLY A 183 34.16 -15.91 10.95
CA GLY A 183 34.54 -16.63 12.16
C GLY A 183 35.23 -17.97 11.87
N LEU A 184 34.73 -18.74 10.88
CA LEU A 184 35.36 -19.98 10.45
C LEU A 184 36.78 -19.75 9.91
N VAL A 185 36.96 -18.78 9.00
CA VAL A 185 38.29 -18.44 8.45
C VAL A 185 39.26 -17.97 9.55
N ALA A 186 38.82 -17.08 10.43
CA ALA A 186 39.63 -16.63 11.53
C ALA A 186 40.02 -17.75 12.48
N GLY A 187 39.08 -18.67 12.80
CA GLY A 187 39.34 -19.84 13.63
C GLY A 187 40.35 -20.80 13.02
N LEU A 188 40.25 -21.07 11.69
CA LEU A 188 41.20 -21.90 10.96
C LEU A 188 42.60 -21.28 10.93
N LEU A 189 42.72 -19.99 10.69
CA LEU A 189 43.99 -19.27 10.69
C LEU A 189 44.62 -19.30 12.09
N ALA A 190 43.85 -18.98 13.12
CA ALA A 190 44.35 -19.02 14.52
C ALA A 190 44.79 -20.43 14.90
N GLY A 191 44.02 -21.43 14.59
CA GLY A 191 44.35 -22.85 14.83
C GLY A 191 45.62 -23.28 14.10
N TRP A 192 45.83 -22.86 12.86
CA TRP A 192 47.03 -23.12 12.09
C TRP A 192 48.27 -22.42 12.69
N PHE A 193 48.17 -21.16 13.07
CA PHE A 193 49.29 -20.44 13.72
C PHE A 193 49.66 -21.05 15.06
N LEU A 194 48.67 -21.38 15.92
CA LEU A 194 48.91 -21.99 17.22
C LEU A 194 49.49 -23.40 17.10
N GLY A 195 49.02 -24.19 16.10
CA GLY A 195 49.57 -25.51 15.82
C GLY A 195 51.02 -25.53 15.37
N ARG A 196 51.46 -24.51 14.62
CA ARG A 196 52.86 -24.33 14.21
C ARG A 196 53.79 -24.00 15.37
N ARG A 197 53.35 -23.21 16.36
CA ARG A 197 54.17 -22.85 17.54
C ARG A 197 54.47 -24.03 18.46
N LYS A 198 53.69 -25.11 18.42
CA LYS A 198 53.92 -26.35 19.21
C LYS A 198 54.91 -27.33 18.56
N LYS A 199 55.37 -27.07 17.33
CA LYS A 199 56.33 -27.92 16.64
C LYS A 199 57.74 -27.34 16.52
N ALA A 200 57.98 -26.17 17.08
CA ALA A 200 59.26 -25.52 17.29
C ALA A 200 59.66 -25.58 18.75
#